data_656f6699fd7703d6b88004a306554440
#
_entry.id   656f6699fd7703d6b88004a306554440
#
_cell.length_a   1.000
_cell.length_b   1.000
_cell.length_c   1.000
_cell.angle_alpha   90.00
_cell.angle_beta   90.00
_cell.angle_gamma   90.00
#
_symmetry.space_group_name_H-M   'P 1'
#
loop_
_entity.id
_entity.type
_entity.pdbx_description
1 polymer ?
#
loop_
_entity_poly.entity_id
_entity_poly.type
_entity_poly.pdbx_seq_one_letter_code
_entity_poly.pdbx_strand_id
1 'polypeptide(L)'
;MPEANPEAPAPQGNPQARQKPLLTVPEQIEHLKSKGVTFDLCTEQEAADYLEHANNYLRAASYRKLYPVRLEGPDAGKYIGLDFAALVALSSADRVLRSSLREICIDVEHFARVELINQCMAHGEDGYAIVSDYLDDMTRT
;
A
#
# COMPACT_ATOMS: atom_id res chain seq x y z
N MET A 1 23.19 -33.62 37.23
CA MET A 1 22.92 -33.93 35.84
C MET A 1 21.50 -33.43 35.56
N PRO A 2 21.26 -32.28 34.93
CA PRO A 2 19.91 -31.90 34.47
C PRO A 2 19.66 -32.55 33.11
N GLU A 3 18.51 -33.23 33.01
CA GLU A 3 18.01 -33.89 31.84
C GLU A 3 17.73 -32.87 30.73
N ALA A 4 18.16 -33.19 29.51
CA ALA A 4 17.90 -32.44 28.31
C ALA A 4 16.40 -32.54 27.93
N ASN A 5 15.72 -31.41 27.86
CA ASN A 5 14.37 -31.30 27.37
C ASN A 5 14.36 -31.59 25.84
N PRO A 6 13.55 -32.53 25.33
CA PRO A 6 13.50 -32.80 23.89
C PRO A 6 12.92 -31.59 23.14
N GLU A 7 13.68 -31.11 22.19
CA GLU A 7 13.40 -30.05 21.26
C GLU A 7 12.08 -30.33 20.53
N ALA A 8 11.10 -29.43 20.66
CA ALA A 8 9.82 -29.52 19.95
C ALA A 8 10.08 -29.43 18.44
N PRO A 9 9.45 -30.31 17.62
CA PRO A 9 9.66 -30.28 16.18
C PRO A 9 9.14 -28.95 15.61
N ALA A 10 9.98 -28.27 14.81
CA ALA A 10 9.62 -27.07 14.06
C ALA A 10 8.37 -27.34 13.20
N PRO A 11 7.44 -26.37 13.06
CA PRO A 11 6.26 -26.55 12.26
C PRO A 11 6.66 -26.79 10.79
N GLN A 12 6.41 -27.99 10.32
CA GLN A 12 6.58 -28.35 8.91
C GLN A 12 5.53 -27.60 8.09
N GLY A 13 5.91 -26.44 7.57
CA GLY A 13 5.11 -25.71 6.60
C GLY A 13 4.88 -26.58 5.36
N ASN A 14 3.61 -26.81 5.01
CA ASN A 14 3.21 -27.57 3.84
C ASN A 14 3.88 -26.98 2.58
N PRO A 15 4.79 -27.67 1.88
CA PRO A 15 5.52 -27.15 0.74
C PRO A 15 4.64 -26.89 -0.50
N GLN A 16 3.37 -27.27 -0.49
CA GLN A 16 2.37 -26.96 -1.52
C GLN A 16 1.59 -25.67 -1.23
N ALA A 17 1.92 -24.93 -0.16
CA ALA A 17 1.28 -23.68 0.16
C ALA A 17 1.59 -22.62 -0.91
N ARG A 18 0.75 -22.62 -1.97
CA ARG A 18 0.44 -21.47 -2.81
C ARG A 18 1.64 -20.78 -3.46
N GLN A 19 2.35 -21.49 -4.33
CA GLN A 19 3.07 -20.80 -5.39
C GLN A 19 2.03 -20.11 -6.29
N LYS A 20 1.83 -18.83 -6.07
CA LYS A 20 1.05 -17.99 -6.97
C LYS A 20 2.04 -17.27 -7.88
N PRO A 21 2.31 -17.79 -9.08
CA PRO A 21 3.29 -17.20 -9.98
C PRO A 21 2.88 -15.75 -10.31
N LEU A 22 3.87 -14.90 -10.54
CA LEU A 22 3.62 -13.57 -11.06
C LEU A 22 3.07 -13.69 -12.47
N LEU A 23 1.96 -13.01 -12.73
CA LEU A 23 1.36 -12.97 -14.06
C LEU A 23 2.20 -12.06 -14.97
N THR A 24 2.40 -12.50 -16.20
CA THR A 24 2.91 -11.64 -17.29
C THR A 24 1.89 -10.57 -17.64
N VAL A 25 2.30 -9.48 -18.30
CA VAL A 25 1.39 -8.38 -18.66
C VAL A 25 0.18 -8.87 -19.48
N PRO A 26 0.34 -9.72 -20.50
CA PRO A 26 -0.82 -10.30 -21.21
C PRO A 26 -1.76 -11.08 -20.29
N GLU A 27 -1.23 -11.90 -19.40
CA GLU A 27 -2.04 -12.66 -18.43
C GLU A 27 -2.75 -11.75 -17.43
N GLN A 28 -2.16 -10.60 -17.05
CA GLN A 28 -2.79 -9.61 -16.22
C GLN A 28 -3.99 -8.96 -16.91
N ILE A 29 -3.87 -8.65 -18.21
CA ILE A 29 -4.96 -8.10 -19.03
C ILE A 29 -6.09 -9.12 -19.15
N GLU A 30 -5.79 -10.37 -19.47
CA GLU A 30 -6.79 -11.43 -19.53
C GLU A 30 -7.48 -11.65 -18.18
N HIS A 31 -6.73 -11.57 -17.09
CA HIS A 31 -7.32 -11.64 -15.76
C HIS A 31 -8.26 -10.45 -15.46
N LEU A 32 -7.93 -9.24 -15.89
CA LEU A 32 -8.80 -8.07 -15.75
C LEU A 32 -10.09 -8.26 -16.56
N LYS A 33 -10.00 -8.72 -17.82
CA LYS A 33 -11.15 -9.04 -18.66
C LYS A 33 -12.05 -10.10 -18.01
N SER A 34 -11.46 -11.16 -17.47
CA SER A 34 -12.22 -12.20 -16.78
C SER A 34 -13.00 -11.68 -15.58
N LYS A 35 -12.56 -10.56 -14.99
CA LYS A 35 -13.24 -9.84 -13.91
C LYS A 35 -14.24 -8.78 -14.39
N GLY A 36 -14.46 -8.63 -15.69
CA GLY A 36 -15.42 -7.69 -16.26
C GLY A 36 -14.89 -6.27 -16.42
N VAL A 37 -13.57 -6.08 -16.42
CA VAL A 37 -12.95 -4.79 -16.78
C VAL A 37 -12.99 -4.66 -18.30
N THR A 38 -13.49 -3.52 -18.80
CA THR A 38 -13.52 -3.19 -20.23
C THR A 38 -12.29 -2.35 -20.62
N PHE A 39 -12.05 -2.27 -21.92
CA PHE A 39 -10.97 -1.51 -22.54
C PHE A 39 -11.52 -0.65 -23.69
N ASP A 40 -12.63 0.03 -23.41
CA ASP A 40 -13.34 0.85 -24.41
C ASP A 40 -12.74 2.25 -24.51
N LEU A 41 -12.28 2.81 -23.37
CA LEU A 41 -11.69 4.14 -23.28
C LEU A 41 -10.15 4.11 -23.27
N CYS A 42 -9.56 2.97 -23.01
CA CYS A 42 -8.14 2.72 -23.02
C CYS A 42 -7.91 1.39 -23.72
N THR A 43 -7.15 1.38 -24.79
CA THR A 43 -6.86 0.16 -25.54
C THR A 43 -6.04 -0.83 -24.73
N GLU A 44 -6.10 -2.11 -25.09
CA GLU A 44 -5.29 -3.15 -24.41
C GLU A 44 -3.79 -2.89 -24.53
N GLN A 45 -3.35 -2.29 -25.65
CA GLN A 45 -1.95 -1.94 -25.84
C GLN A 45 -1.52 -0.81 -24.89
N GLU A 46 -2.33 0.23 -24.74
CA GLU A 46 -2.08 1.31 -23.78
C GLU A 46 -2.11 0.80 -22.33
N ALA A 47 -3.00 -0.14 -22.05
CA ALA A 47 -3.06 -0.79 -20.75
C ALA A 47 -1.82 -1.64 -20.48
N ALA A 48 -1.31 -2.36 -21.49
CA ALA A 48 -0.07 -3.12 -21.40
C ALA A 48 1.11 -2.21 -21.10
N ASP A 49 1.27 -1.14 -21.88
CA ASP A 49 2.32 -0.15 -21.69
C ASP A 49 2.27 0.50 -20.30
N TYR A 50 1.05 0.78 -19.80
CA TYR A 50 0.86 1.32 -18.47
C TYR A 50 1.27 0.33 -17.36
N LEU A 51 0.91 -0.94 -17.49
CA LEU A 51 1.24 -1.98 -16.52
C LEU A 51 2.75 -2.33 -16.53
N GLU A 52 3.39 -2.18 -17.66
CA GLU A 52 4.83 -2.47 -17.82
C GLU A 52 5.71 -1.33 -17.30
N HIS A 53 5.32 -0.06 -17.57
CA HIS A 53 6.20 1.08 -17.37
C HIS A 53 5.76 2.07 -16.28
N ALA A 54 4.46 2.19 -16.04
CA ALA A 54 3.92 3.26 -15.18
C ALA A 54 3.41 2.78 -13.82
N ASN A 55 2.87 1.56 -13.73
CA ASN A 55 2.28 1.06 -12.48
C ASN A 55 2.25 -0.46 -12.44
N ASN A 56 2.36 -1.04 -11.24
CA ASN A 56 2.23 -2.47 -11.10
C ASN A 56 0.76 -2.92 -11.05
N TYR A 57 0.53 -4.16 -11.50
CA TYR A 57 -0.79 -4.78 -11.52
C TYR A 57 -1.50 -4.78 -10.17
N LEU A 58 -0.79 -5.06 -9.08
CA LEU A 58 -1.40 -5.15 -7.74
C LEU A 58 -2.04 -3.82 -7.31
N ARG A 59 -1.39 -2.71 -7.64
CA ARG A 59 -1.90 -1.37 -7.36
C ARG A 59 -3.13 -1.07 -8.22
N ALA A 60 -3.07 -1.29 -9.52
CA ALA A 60 -4.22 -1.15 -10.40
C ALA A 60 -5.39 -2.04 -9.96
N ALA A 61 -5.10 -3.30 -9.61
CA ALA A 61 -6.10 -4.25 -9.14
C ALA A 61 -6.74 -3.88 -7.80
N SER A 62 -6.06 -3.10 -6.95
CA SER A 62 -6.63 -2.66 -5.66
C SER A 62 -7.79 -1.68 -5.84
N TYR A 63 -7.72 -0.79 -6.82
CA TYR A 63 -8.76 0.21 -7.09
C TYR A 63 -10.06 -0.39 -7.61
N ARG A 64 -10.02 -1.54 -8.29
CA ARG A 64 -11.24 -2.22 -8.76
C ARG A 64 -12.21 -2.56 -7.63
N LYS A 65 -11.71 -2.75 -6.39
CA LYS A 65 -12.55 -3.05 -5.22
C LYS A 65 -13.50 -1.90 -4.84
N LEU A 66 -13.30 -0.72 -5.38
CA LEU A 66 -14.20 0.43 -5.21
C LEU A 66 -15.44 0.35 -6.10
N TYR A 67 -15.45 -0.56 -7.08
CA TYR A 67 -16.55 -0.72 -8.03
C TYR A 67 -17.50 -1.85 -7.60
N PRO A 68 -18.80 -1.70 -7.91
CA PRO A 68 -19.78 -2.72 -7.62
C PRO A 68 -19.52 -4.00 -8.43
N VAL A 69 -19.80 -5.12 -7.81
CA VAL A 69 -19.68 -6.46 -8.41
C VAL A 69 -21.08 -7.03 -8.62
N ARG A 70 -21.30 -7.69 -9.75
CA ARG A 70 -22.56 -8.39 -10.03
C ARG A 70 -22.69 -9.59 -9.11
N LEU A 71 -23.77 -9.66 -8.34
CA LEU A 71 -23.98 -10.70 -7.32
C LEU A 71 -24.63 -11.96 -7.89
N GLU A 72 -25.43 -11.84 -8.97
CA GLU A 72 -26.24 -12.92 -9.53
C GLU A 72 -26.10 -13.00 -11.05
N GLY A 73 -26.49 -14.14 -11.60
CA GLY A 73 -26.52 -14.42 -13.03
C GLY A 73 -25.19 -14.96 -13.58
N PRO A 74 -25.10 -15.14 -14.93
CA PRO A 74 -23.94 -15.75 -15.59
C PRO A 74 -22.64 -14.93 -15.42
N ASP A 75 -22.78 -13.64 -15.11
CA ASP A 75 -21.64 -12.73 -14.90
C ASP A 75 -21.40 -12.43 -13.41
N ALA A 76 -21.90 -13.25 -12.50
CA ALA A 76 -21.65 -13.10 -11.07
C ALA A 76 -20.14 -13.06 -10.79
N GLY A 77 -19.71 -12.11 -9.95
CA GLY A 77 -18.30 -11.89 -9.62
C GLY A 77 -17.55 -10.95 -10.57
N LYS A 78 -18.21 -10.45 -11.65
CA LYS A 78 -17.64 -9.43 -12.55
C LYS A 78 -17.99 -8.01 -12.09
N TYR A 79 -17.09 -7.07 -12.29
CA TYR A 79 -17.32 -5.66 -12.02
C TYR A 79 -18.31 -5.04 -13.00
N ILE A 80 -19.07 -4.05 -12.54
CA ILE A 80 -20.10 -3.39 -13.34
C ILE A 80 -19.56 -2.01 -13.76
N GLY A 81 -19.52 -1.75 -15.09
CA GLY A 81 -19.16 -0.45 -15.63
C GLY A 81 -17.73 0.01 -15.32
N LEU A 82 -16.81 -0.93 -15.17
CA LEU A 82 -15.41 -0.64 -14.88
C LEU A 82 -14.58 -0.75 -16.15
N ASP A 83 -14.11 0.41 -16.64
CA ASP A 83 -13.11 0.50 -17.71
C ASP A 83 -11.70 0.65 -17.11
N PHE A 84 -10.68 0.14 -17.81
CA PHE A 84 -9.30 0.24 -17.35
C PHE A 84 -8.83 1.70 -17.22
N ALA A 85 -9.31 2.61 -18.06
CA ALA A 85 -9.02 4.03 -17.96
C ALA A 85 -9.41 4.63 -16.60
N ALA A 86 -10.48 4.13 -15.98
CA ALA A 86 -10.88 4.56 -14.64
C ALA A 86 -9.87 4.14 -13.56
N LEU A 87 -9.25 2.97 -13.70
CA LEU A 87 -8.18 2.51 -12.79
C LEU A 87 -6.93 3.38 -12.94
N VAL A 88 -6.60 3.79 -14.17
CA VAL A 88 -5.49 4.73 -14.46
C VAL A 88 -5.77 6.10 -13.85
N ALA A 89 -6.98 6.62 -14.01
CA ALA A 89 -7.39 7.91 -13.45
C ALA A 89 -7.31 7.91 -11.91
N LEU A 90 -7.84 6.86 -11.25
CA LEU A 90 -7.76 6.70 -9.80
C LEU A 90 -6.33 6.61 -9.31
N SER A 91 -5.47 5.85 -10.00
CA SER A 91 -4.05 5.74 -9.65
C SER A 91 -3.33 7.08 -9.76
N SER A 92 -3.68 7.88 -10.76
CA SER A 92 -3.09 9.22 -10.96
C SER A 92 -3.54 10.19 -9.88
N ALA A 93 -4.84 10.20 -9.55
CA ALA A 93 -5.39 11.01 -8.46
C ALA A 93 -4.78 10.64 -7.10
N ASP A 94 -4.66 9.36 -6.79
CA ASP A 94 -4.02 8.86 -5.57
C ASP A 94 -2.55 9.30 -5.49
N ARG A 95 -1.83 9.28 -6.61
CA ARG A 95 -0.44 9.76 -6.66
C ARG A 95 -0.34 11.26 -6.32
N VAL A 96 -1.20 12.08 -6.90
CA VAL A 96 -1.25 13.53 -6.62
C VAL A 96 -1.59 13.77 -5.15
N LEU A 97 -2.62 13.12 -4.65
CA LEU A 97 -3.03 13.23 -3.24
C LEU A 97 -1.89 12.87 -2.27
N ARG A 98 -1.21 11.75 -2.51
CA ARG A 98 -0.07 11.34 -1.67
C ARG A 98 1.09 12.32 -1.72
N SER A 99 1.35 12.94 -2.89
CA SER A 99 2.39 13.96 -3.01
C SER A 99 2.05 15.18 -2.18
N SER A 100 0.83 15.71 -2.31
CA SER A 100 0.36 16.87 -1.55
C SER A 100 0.34 16.60 -0.03
N LEU A 101 -0.15 15.42 0.38
CA LEU A 101 -0.13 15.04 1.80
C LEU A 101 1.29 14.95 2.36
N ARG A 102 2.25 14.44 1.58
CA ARG A 102 3.65 14.37 2.01
C ARG A 102 4.23 15.76 2.22
N GLU A 103 3.99 16.69 1.31
CA GLU A 103 4.42 18.09 1.45
C GLU A 103 3.85 18.71 2.71
N ILE A 104 2.54 18.57 2.94
CA ILE A 104 1.89 19.07 4.15
C ILE A 104 2.50 18.47 5.42
N CYS A 105 2.75 17.14 5.43
CA CYS A 105 3.37 16.49 6.59
C CYS A 105 4.78 17.01 6.88
N ILE A 106 5.58 17.29 5.83
CA ILE A 106 6.91 17.87 5.98
C ILE A 106 6.83 19.28 6.55
N ASP A 107 5.89 20.09 6.07
CA ASP A 107 5.70 21.46 6.56
C ASP A 107 5.23 21.45 8.03
N VAL A 108 4.26 20.61 8.37
CA VAL A 108 3.79 20.48 9.76
C VAL A 108 4.92 20.04 10.69
N GLU A 109 5.71 19.05 10.27
CA GLU A 109 6.90 18.61 11.06
C GLU A 109 7.89 19.75 11.25
N HIS A 110 8.18 20.50 10.19
CA HIS A 110 9.11 21.62 10.24
C HIS A 110 8.63 22.70 11.23
N PHE A 111 7.39 23.17 11.08
CA PHE A 111 6.83 24.22 11.95
C PHE A 111 6.68 23.74 13.39
N ALA A 112 6.27 22.51 13.63
CA ALA A 112 6.21 21.93 14.97
C ALA A 112 7.59 21.90 15.63
N ARG A 113 8.64 21.56 14.88
CA ARG A 113 10.02 21.55 15.38
C ARG A 113 10.51 22.97 15.72
N VAL A 114 10.22 23.93 14.85
CA VAL A 114 10.57 25.35 15.09
C VAL A 114 9.87 25.85 16.35
N GLU A 115 8.58 25.60 16.50
CA GLU A 115 7.82 26.02 17.69
C GLU A 115 8.34 25.35 18.96
N LEU A 116 8.62 24.06 18.93
CA LEU A 116 9.21 23.34 20.06
C LEU A 116 10.54 23.98 20.51
N ILE A 117 11.42 24.26 19.56
CA ILE A 117 12.72 24.89 19.87
C ILE A 117 12.52 26.28 20.47
N ASN A 118 11.59 27.07 19.94
CA ASN A 118 11.28 28.39 20.48
C ASN A 118 10.73 28.33 21.91
N GLN A 119 9.88 27.36 22.19
CA GLN A 119 9.34 27.13 23.54
C GLN A 119 10.44 26.68 24.51
N CYS A 120 11.32 25.78 24.11
CA CYS A 120 12.47 25.38 24.94
C CYS A 120 13.38 26.58 25.26
N MET A 121 13.68 27.42 24.26
CA MET A 121 14.49 28.64 24.49
C MET A 121 13.80 29.63 25.42
N ALA A 122 12.48 29.85 25.25
CA ALA A 122 11.70 30.78 26.08
C ALA A 122 11.63 30.34 27.54
N HIS A 123 11.65 29.05 27.82
CA HIS A 123 11.65 28.48 29.17
C HIS A 123 13.05 28.20 29.74
N GLY A 124 14.10 28.47 28.97
CA GLY A 124 15.49 28.23 29.41
C GLY A 124 15.84 26.74 29.58
N GLU A 125 15.15 25.88 28.83
CA GLU A 125 15.35 24.43 28.87
C GLU A 125 16.66 24.00 28.22
N ASP A 126 17.30 22.99 28.79
CA ASP A 126 18.44 22.33 28.19
C ASP A 126 17.98 21.20 27.25
N GLY A 127 18.25 21.36 25.95
CA GLY A 127 17.84 20.41 24.93
C GLY A 127 18.42 19.00 25.13
N TYR A 128 19.60 18.85 25.74
CA TYR A 128 20.17 17.54 26.05
C TYR A 128 19.45 16.89 27.24
N ALA A 129 19.11 17.67 28.25
CA ALA A 129 18.33 17.17 29.39
C ALA A 129 16.95 16.65 28.96
N ILE A 130 16.23 17.41 28.13
CA ILE A 130 14.92 17.01 27.58
C ILE A 130 15.03 15.66 26.84
N VAL A 131 16.03 15.47 25.98
CA VAL A 131 16.21 14.23 25.24
C VAL A 131 16.56 13.06 26.18
N SER A 132 17.40 13.29 27.17
CA SER A 132 17.75 12.28 28.19
C SER A 132 16.53 11.83 28.97
N ASP A 133 15.72 12.78 29.47
CA ASP A 133 14.51 12.49 30.22
C ASP A 133 13.47 11.73 29.40
N TYR A 134 13.31 12.10 28.12
CA TYR A 134 12.43 11.40 27.20
C TYR A 134 12.87 9.94 26.97
N LEU A 135 14.18 9.71 26.75
CA LEU A 135 14.70 8.36 26.55
C LEU A 135 14.57 7.50 27.80
N ASP A 136 14.78 8.09 28.98
CA ASP A 136 14.63 7.40 30.28
C ASP A 136 13.15 7.01 30.52
N ASP A 137 12.22 7.85 30.13
CA ASP A 137 10.78 7.57 30.26
C ASP A 137 10.34 6.43 29.32
N MET A 138 10.85 6.42 28.07
CA MET A 138 10.59 5.34 27.11
C MET A 138 11.16 3.99 27.56
N THR A 139 12.24 3.97 28.31
CA THR A 139 12.85 2.72 28.81
C THR A 139 12.18 2.16 30.06
N ARG A 140 11.34 2.95 30.73
CA ARG A 140 10.58 2.53 31.93
C ARG A 140 9.23 1.91 31.64
N THR A 141 8.76 1.96 30.37
CA THR A 141 7.47 1.39 29.92
C THR A 141 7.67 0.02 29.29
#